data_7abac10337db78fbc7b68d97ba402190
#
_entry.id   7abac10337db78fbc7b68d97ba402190
#
_cell.length_a   1.000
_cell.length_b   1.000
_cell.length_c   1.000
_cell.angle_alpha   90.00
_cell.angle_beta   90.00
_cell.angle_gamma   90.00
#
_symmetry.space_group_name_H-M   'P 1'
#
loop_
_entity.id
_entity.type
_entity.pdbx_description
1 polymer ?
#
loop_
_entity_poly.entity_id
_entity_poly.type
_entity_poly.pdbx_seq_one_letter_code
_entity_poly.pdbx_strand_id
1 'polypeptide(L)'
;NSSSAATSGNSSSAATSGNSSSAATSGNSSSAATSGDYSTATATGGDCSAQVEGKNSLAIANGAHSKARGVLGCYLVLTEYTDGGKLLCAKIAKVDGTAIKENVWYTLKNGEFEEA
;
A
#
# COMPACT_ATOMS: atom_id res chain seq x y z
N ASN A 1 8.29 -16.20 8.69
CA ASN A 1 7.09 -16.98 9.00
C ASN A 1 6.06 -16.04 9.64
N SER A 2 4.85 -16.33 9.57
CA SER A 2 3.64 -15.65 10.03
C SER A 2 3.82 -14.58 11.13
N SER A 3 4.41 -13.46 10.80
CA SER A 3 4.57 -12.34 11.73
C SER A 3 3.51 -11.27 11.46
N SER A 4 3.23 -10.45 12.46
CA SER A 4 2.34 -9.33 12.25
C SER A 4 2.80 -8.12 13.07
N ALA A 5 2.56 -6.94 12.52
CA ALA A 5 2.87 -5.70 13.21
C ALA A 5 1.73 -4.72 12.94
N ALA A 6 1.29 -4.03 13.99
CA ALA A 6 0.21 -3.05 13.87
C ALA A 6 0.57 -1.82 14.70
N THR A 7 0.38 -0.64 14.13
CA THR A 7 0.63 0.61 14.84
C THR A 7 -0.51 1.59 14.60
N SER A 8 -0.68 2.51 15.51
CA SER A 8 -1.63 3.60 15.35
C SER A 8 -0.98 4.89 15.85
N GLY A 9 -1.35 6.00 15.24
CA GLY A 9 -0.77 7.28 15.58
C GLY A 9 -0.17 7.94 14.36
N ASN A 10 -0.01 9.25 14.41
CA ASN A 10 0.55 9.98 13.29
C ASN A 10 2.03 9.62 13.11
N SER A 11 2.46 9.49 11.86
CA SER A 11 3.83 9.20 11.50
C SER A 11 4.34 7.87 12.08
N SER A 12 3.47 6.87 12.16
CA SER A 12 3.84 5.55 12.64
C SER A 12 4.30 4.66 11.49
N SER A 13 5.02 3.59 11.81
CA SER A 13 5.43 2.64 10.81
C SER A 13 5.37 1.22 11.35
N ALA A 14 5.07 0.28 10.47
CA ALA A 14 5.06 -1.14 10.79
C ALA A 14 5.78 -1.90 9.68
N ALA A 15 6.62 -2.84 10.06
CA ALA A 15 7.40 -3.62 9.09
C ALA A 15 7.54 -5.06 9.55
N THR A 16 7.38 -5.99 8.62
CA THR A 16 7.56 -7.42 8.88
C THR A 16 8.40 -8.05 7.79
N SER A 17 9.02 -9.18 8.09
CA SER A 17 9.89 -9.85 7.12
C SER A 17 9.68 -11.36 7.03
N GLY A 18 8.68 -11.92 7.64
CA GLY A 18 8.38 -13.34 7.50
C GLY A 18 7.40 -13.63 6.37
N ASN A 19 7.37 -14.86 5.88
CA ASN A 19 6.37 -15.27 4.90
C ASN A 19 4.99 -15.24 5.53
N SER A 20 3.97 -14.91 4.73
CA SER A 20 2.60 -14.83 5.20
C SER A 20 2.43 -13.84 6.36
N SER A 21 3.15 -12.74 6.30
CA SER A 21 3.13 -11.73 7.34
C SER A 21 2.20 -10.59 6.99
N SER A 22 1.83 -9.79 7.98
CA SER A 22 1.04 -8.60 7.74
C SER A 22 1.59 -7.42 8.53
N ALA A 23 1.55 -6.26 7.90
CA ALA A 23 1.91 -5.01 8.56
C ALA A 23 0.76 -4.03 8.34
N ALA A 24 0.29 -3.40 9.41
CA ALA A 24 -0.85 -2.50 9.32
C ALA A 24 -0.57 -1.23 10.12
N THR A 25 -0.89 -0.10 9.53
CA THR A 25 -0.78 1.19 10.22
C THR A 25 -2.08 1.96 10.06
N SER A 26 -2.37 2.79 11.04
CA SER A 26 -3.45 3.77 10.94
C SER A 26 -2.93 5.10 11.49
N GLY A 27 -3.28 6.19 10.83
CA GLY A 27 -2.78 7.50 11.20
C GLY A 27 -2.18 8.21 10.00
N ASN A 28 -2.13 9.52 10.06
CA ASN A 28 -1.60 10.30 8.94
C ASN A 28 -0.09 10.11 8.81
N SER A 29 0.38 10.10 7.57
CA SER A 29 1.81 9.98 7.24
C SER A 29 2.44 8.71 7.80
N SER A 30 1.69 7.62 7.82
CA SER A 30 2.18 6.34 8.30
C SER A 30 2.62 5.45 7.14
N SER A 31 3.44 4.45 7.44
CA SER A 31 3.89 3.53 6.40
C SER A 31 3.86 2.09 6.89
N ALA A 32 3.53 1.19 5.98
CA ALA A 32 3.53 -0.24 6.24
C ALA A 32 4.36 -0.93 5.17
N ALA A 33 5.20 -1.87 5.58
CA ALA A 33 6.10 -2.55 4.66
C ALA A 33 6.25 -4.02 5.05
N THR A 34 6.24 -4.90 4.04
CA THR A 34 6.53 -6.30 4.24
C THR A 34 7.57 -6.75 3.21
N SER A 35 8.39 -7.72 3.57
CA SER A 35 9.38 -8.27 2.64
C SER A 35 9.24 -9.78 2.46
N GLY A 36 8.26 -10.41 3.06
CA GLY A 36 8.02 -11.84 2.87
C GLY A 36 7.01 -12.12 1.76
N ASP A 37 7.02 -13.33 1.24
CA ASP A 37 6.06 -13.75 0.23
C ASP A 37 4.69 -13.95 0.85
N TYR A 38 3.65 -13.75 0.03
CA TYR A 38 2.25 -13.93 0.47
C TYR A 38 1.90 -13.01 1.65
N SER A 39 2.42 -11.80 1.63
CA SER A 39 2.22 -10.86 2.74
C SER A 39 1.32 -9.71 2.33
N THR A 40 0.81 -8.98 3.31
CA THR A 40 -0.05 -7.83 3.08
C THR A 40 0.45 -6.63 3.88
N ALA A 41 0.65 -5.52 3.19
CA ALA A 41 0.96 -4.25 3.85
C ALA A 41 -0.25 -3.34 3.69
N THR A 42 -0.79 -2.84 4.79
CA THR A 42 -1.99 -2.00 4.79
C THR A 42 -1.70 -0.69 5.52
N ALA A 43 -1.91 0.43 4.85
CA ALA A 43 -1.75 1.74 5.45
C ALA A 43 -3.06 2.52 5.28
N THR A 44 -3.57 3.07 6.37
CA THR A 44 -4.82 3.82 6.38
C THR A 44 -4.60 5.19 6.97
N GLY A 45 -5.06 6.22 6.27
CA GLY A 45 -4.87 7.61 6.69
C GLY A 45 -4.31 8.45 5.55
N GLY A 46 -4.33 9.77 5.71
CA GLY A 46 -3.81 10.66 4.67
C GLY A 46 -2.29 10.54 4.54
N ASP A 47 -1.80 10.67 3.31
CA ASP A 47 -0.35 10.66 3.00
C ASP A 47 0.36 9.40 3.49
N CYS A 48 -0.33 8.26 3.45
CA CYS A 48 0.24 6.99 3.88
C CYS A 48 0.88 6.25 2.72
N SER A 49 1.71 5.27 3.03
CA SER A 49 2.33 4.45 2.01
C SER A 49 2.33 2.99 2.42
N ALA A 50 2.18 2.11 1.44
CA ALA A 50 2.23 0.67 1.63
C ALA A 50 3.19 0.09 0.62
N GLN A 51 4.01 -0.86 1.05
CA GLN A 51 5.07 -1.40 0.22
C GLN A 51 5.21 -2.89 0.47
N VAL A 52 5.30 -3.67 -0.60
CA VAL A 52 5.58 -5.11 -0.51
C VAL A 52 6.77 -5.43 -1.39
N GLU A 53 7.65 -6.30 -0.89
CA GLU A 53 8.85 -6.70 -1.61
C GLU A 53 8.88 -8.21 -1.90
N GLY A 54 8.01 -8.98 -1.29
CA GLY A 54 7.89 -10.39 -1.56
C GLY A 54 6.89 -10.67 -2.66
N LYS A 55 6.91 -11.89 -3.18
CA LYS A 55 6.04 -12.29 -4.30
C LYS A 55 4.62 -12.56 -3.81
N ASN A 56 3.66 -12.39 -4.73
CA ASN A 56 2.25 -12.74 -4.49
C ASN A 56 1.68 -12.03 -3.27
N SER A 57 2.02 -10.75 -3.11
CA SER A 57 1.63 -9.98 -1.95
C SER A 57 0.72 -8.82 -2.36
N LEU A 58 0.11 -8.17 -1.37
CA LEU A 58 -0.79 -7.04 -1.56
C LEU A 58 -0.27 -5.83 -0.83
N ALA A 59 -0.26 -4.69 -1.49
CA ALA A 59 0.00 -3.41 -0.85
C ALA A 59 -1.29 -2.58 -0.94
N ILE A 60 -1.84 -2.21 0.20
CA ILE A 60 -3.11 -1.48 0.29
C ILE A 60 -2.86 -0.14 0.95
N ALA A 61 -3.14 0.95 0.24
CA ALA A 61 -3.04 2.28 0.80
C ALA A 61 -4.40 2.96 0.68
N ASN A 62 -5.03 3.23 1.82
CA ASN A 62 -6.37 3.79 1.88
C ASN A 62 -6.33 5.14 2.57
N GLY A 63 -6.47 6.21 1.79
CA GLY A 63 -6.47 7.55 2.31
C GLY A 63 -6.14 8.55 1.21
N ALA A 64 -6.37 9.82 1.49
CA ALA A 64 -6.06 10.88 0.53
C ALA A 64 -4.56 10.96 0.32
N HIS A 65 -4.13 11.07 -0.93
CA HIS A 65 -2.71 11.25 -1.30
C HIS A 65 -1.83 10.08 -0.84
N SER A 66 -2.39 8.89 -0.73
CA SER A 66 -1.63 7.71 -0.34
C SER A 66 -1.01 7.04 -1.55
N LYS A 67 -0.02 6.19 -1.32
CA LYS A 67 0.70 5.54 -2.40
C LYS A 67 1.07 4.12 -2.04
N ALA A 68 1.30 3.30 -3.05
CA ALA A 68 1.66 1.89 -2.88
C ALA A 68 2.69 1.48 -3.91
N ARG A 69 3.47 0.47 -3.56
CA ARG A 69 4.53 -0.04 -4.42
C ARG A 69 4.71 -1.54 -4.17
N GLY A 70 5.05 -2.28 -5.24
CA GLY A 70 5.25 -3.71 -5.11
C GLY A 70 6.19 -4.25 -6.17
N VAL A 71 6.46 -5.56 -6.12
CA VAL A 71 7.25 -6.26 -7.12
C VAL A 71 6.34 -6.97 -8.11
N LEU A 72 6.93 -7.51 -9.18
CA LEU A 72 6.16 -8.22 -10.20
C LEU A 72 5.30 -9.32 -9.59
N GLY A 73 4.05 -9.39 -10.02
CA GLY A 73 3.10 -10.38 -9.55
C GLY A 73 2.29 -9.94 -8.33
N CYS A 74 2.64 -8.82 -7.72
CA CYS A 74 1.89 -8.30 -6.59
C CYS A 74 0.74 -7.43 -7.06
N TYR A 75 -0.18 -7.12 -6.16
CA TYR A 75 -1.30 -6.22 -6.45
C TYR A 75 -1.23 -5.00 -5.57
N LEU A 76 -1.59 -3.86 -6.15
CA LEU A 76 -1.67 -2.59 -5.43
C LEU A 76 -3.14 -2.19 -5.34
N VAL A 77 -3.58 -1.83 -4.13
CA VAL A 77 -4.94 -1.33 -3.91
C VAL A 77 -4.82 0.11 -3.44
N LEU A 78 -5.41 1.02 -4.19
CA LEU A 78 -5.33 2.44 -3.90
C LEU A 78 -6.72 3.05 -3.90
N THR A 79 -6.86 4.15 -3.16
CA THR A 79 -8.12 4.89 -3.07
C THR A 79 -7.89 6.34 -3.43
N GLU A 80 -8.96 7.00 -3.86
CA GLU A 80 -8.93 8.42 -4.17
C GLU A 80 -10.05 9.11 -3.39
N TYR A 81 -9.71 10.25 -2.76
CA TYR A 81 -10.66 11.01 -1.94
C TYR A 81 -10.81 12.42 -2.46
N THR A 82 -11.99 13.02 -2.21
CA THR A 82 -12.21 14.43 -2.49
C THR A 82 -11.51 15.29 -1.42
N ASP A 83 -11.41 16.59 -1.70
CA ASP A 83 -10.85 17.53 -0.71
C ASP A 83 -11.67 17.55 0.59
N GLY A 84 -12.94 17.20 0.52
CA GLY A 84 -13.77 17.11 1.73
C GLY A 84 -13.67 15.78 2.47
N GLY A 85 -12.81 14.88 2.02
CA GLY A 85 -12.61 13.60 2.69
C GLY A 85 -13.56 12.50 2.30
N LYS A 86 -14.26 12.66 1.17
CA LYS A 86 -15.20 11.65 0.70
C LYS A 86 -14.53 10.71 -0.29
N LEU A 87 -14.74 9.42 -0.12
CA LEU A 87 -14.16 8.41 -1.00
C LEU A 87 -14.76 8.50 -2.40
N LEU A 88 -13.93 8.74 -3.40
CA LEU A 88 -14.35 8.81 -4.81
C LEU A 88 -14.31 7.44 -5.47
N CYS A 89 -13.20 6.74 -5.34
CA CYS A 89 -13.07 5.40 -5.93
C CYS A 89 -11.93 4.64 -5.28
N ALA A 90 -11.96 3.33 -5.49
CA ALA A 90 -10.90 2.44 -5.06
C ALA A 90 -10.62 1.47 -6.21
N LYS A 91 -9.35 1.22 -6.48
CA LYS A 91 -8.97 0.34 -7.58
C LYS A 91 -7.83 -0.58 -7.19
N ILE A 92 -7.80 -1.73 -7.82
CA ILE A 92 -6.73 -2.71 -7.66
C ILE A 92 -6.08 -2.93 -9.02
N ALA A 93 -4.77 -3.04 -9.02
CA ALA A 93 -4.02 -3.31 -10.24
C ALA A 93 -2.86 -4.26 -9.94
N LYS A 94 -2.56 -5.10 -10.92
CA LYS A 94 -1.44 -6.03 -10.80
C LYS A 94 -0.16 -5.37 -11.30
N VAL A 95 0.92 -5.59 -10.59
CA VAL A 95 2.24 -5.12 -11.01
C VAL A 95 2.71 -6.06 -12.12
N ASP A 96 2.57 -5.64 -13.36
CA ASP A 96 2.85 -6.48 -14.52
C ASP A 96 4.14 -6.11 -15.26
N GLY A 97 4.81 -5.05 -14.82
CA GLY A 97 6.06 -4.61 -15.44
C GLY A 97 5.90 -3.69 -16.64
N THR A 98 4.66 -3.45 -17.07
CA THR A 98 4.39 -2.56 -18.20
C THR A 98 3.52 -1.40 -17.78
N ALA A 99 2.22 -1.61 -17.56
CA ALA A 99 1.34 -0.54 -17.09
C ALA A 99 1.67 -0.15 -15.65
N ILE A 100 1.93 -1.12 -14.80
CA ILE A 100 2.34 -0.92 -13.41
C ILE A 100 3.73 -1.54 -13.24
N LYS A 101 4.74 -0.69 -13.07
CA LYS A 101 6.13 -1.15 -12.98
C LYS A 101 6.46 -1.58 -11.55
N GLU A 102 7.40 -2.52 -11.43
CA GLU A 102 7.81 -2.95 -10.10
C GLU A 102 8.67 -1.88 -9.42
N ASN A 103 8.58 -1.81 -8.10
CA ASN A 103 9.37 -0.90 -7.26
C ASN A 103 9.17 0.57 -7.59
N VAL A 104 8.02 0.93 -8.15
CA VAL A 104 7.66 2.31 -8.44
C VAL A 104 6.43 2.64 -7.61
N TRP A 105 6.46 3.79 -6.95
CA TRP A 105 5.32 4.27 -6.17
C TRP A 105 4.21 4.74 -7.10
N TYR A 106 2.98 4.32 -6.79
CA TYR A 106 1.80 4.73 -7.54
C TYR A 106 0.77 5.32 -6.61
N THR A 107 0.00 6.26 -7.13
CA THR A 107 -1.15 6.83 -6.45
C THR A 107 -2.34 6.75 -7.40
N LEU A 108 -3.55 6.91 -6.87
CA LEU A 108 -4.76 6.89 -7.68
C LEU A 108 -5.24 8.32 -7.87
N LYS A 109 -5.32 8.75 -9.13
CA LYS A 109 -5.71 10.11 -9.45
C LYS A 109 -6.64 10.09 -10.66
N ASN A 110 -7.79 10.76 -10.53
CA ASN A 110 -8.83 10.78 -11.56
C ASN A 110 -9.25 9.37 -11.98
N GLY A 111 -9.24 8.45 -11.02
CA GLY A 111 -9.63 7.07 -11.25
C GLY A 111 -8.58 6.20 -11.91
N GLU A 112 -7.34 6.69 -12.04
CA GLU A 112 -6.27 5.93 -12.70
C GLU A 112 -5.00 5.92 -11.87
N PHE A 113 -4.22 4.86 -12.04
CA PHE A 113 -2.91 4.74 -11.39
C PHE A 113 -1.91 5.65 -12.08
N GLU A 114 -1.22 6.47 -11.29
CA GLU A 114 -0.16 7.36 -11.77
C GLU A 114 1.06 7.19 -10.89
N GLU A 115 2.23 7.35 -11.47
CA GLU A 115 3.46 7.35 -10.69
C GLU A 115 3.47 8.53 -9.73
N ALA A 116 3.74 8.21 -8.49
CA ALA A 116 3.73 9.22 -7.43
C ALA A 116 5.05 9.98 -7.36
#